data_f3be7a7de1da4cc0a4b14b94fac270fd
#
_entry.id   f3be7a7de1da4cc0a4b14b94fac270fd
#
_cell.length_a   1.000
_cell.length_b   1.000
_cell.length_c   1.000
_cell.angle_alpha   90.00
_cell.angle_beta   90.00
_cell.angle_gamma   90.00
#
_symmetry.space_group_name_H-M   'P 1'
#
loop_
_entity.id
_entity.type
_entity.pdbx_description
1 polymer ?
#
loop_
_entity_poly.entity_id
_entity_poly.type
_entity_poly.pdbx_seq_one_letter_code
_entity_poly.pdbx_strand_id
1 'polypeptide(L)'
;MGRSEDSLLTTRKIAVVHRGLFCAKSLVQRLGAIERPEDLARYPALLFGGRVPAAPQWELSRGRRRVTVPIGSASSVDQLDSLYALMSYGLGVAYAPLFLSDPTLTRTPIERVLPDWTVGHRLEPSSGVYALFAGGERASAKVHAFVDYLSEKLSGPARSR
;
A
#
# COMPACT_ATOMS: atom_id res chain seq x y z
N MET A 1 30.03 -5.76 -22.87
CA MET A 1 30.23 -6.08 -21.43
C MET A 1 30.52 -4.78 -20.70
N GLY A 2 29.47 -4.08 -20.30
CA GLY A 2 29.58 -2.87 -19.48
C GLY A 2 29.50 -3.28 -18.01
N ARG A 3 30.56 -3.05 -17.26
CA ARG A 3 30.57 -3.11 -15.79
C ARG A 3 29.65 -2.00 -15.30
N SER A 4 28.58 -2.35 -14.59
CA SER A 4 27.88 -1.42 -13.72
C SER A 4 28.92 -0.78 -12.80
N GLU A 5 28.98 0.53 -12.78
CA GLU A 5 29.70 1.26 -11.75
C GLU A 5 29.16 0.79 -10.40
N ASP A 6 30.04 0.30 -9.54
CA ASP A 6 29.72 -0.09 -8.17
C ASP A 6 29.04 1.11 -7.50
N SER A 7 27.75 0.99 -7.26
CA SER A 7 27.01 2.01 -6.53
C SER A 7 27.65 2.17 -5.15
N LEU A 8 28.21 3.33 -4.89
CA LEU A 8 28.79 3.70 -3.59
C LEU A 8 27.72 3.79 -2.48
N LEU A 9 26.50 3.38 -2.80
CA LEU A 9 25.35 3.42 -1.89
C LEU A 9 25.06 2.03 -1.34
N THR A 10 24.89 1.98 -0.04
CA THR A 10 24.37 0.81 0.69
C THR A 10 22.86 0.97 0.86
N THR A 11 22.11 -0.08 0.54
CA THR A 11 20.66 -0.14 0.74
C THR A 11 20.35 -1.07 1.90
N ARG A 12 19.60 -0.59 2.89
CA ARG A 12 19.13 -1.41 4.00
C ARG A 12 17.61 -1.27 4.17
N LYS A 13 16.90 -2.38 4.18
CA LYS A 13 15.47 -2.40 4.49
C LYS A 13 15.26 -2.15 5.98
N ILE A 14 14.47 -1.14 6.33
CA ILE A 14 14.20 -0.73 7.72
C ILE A 14 12.77 -1.07 8.18
N ALA A 15 11.82 -1.24 7.25
CA ALA A 15 10.48 -1.66 7.59
C ALA A 15 9.78 -2.38 6.44
N VAL A 16 8.75 -3.15 6.78
CA VAL A 16 7.81 -3.75 5.83
C VAL A 16 6.54 -2.91 5.81
N VAL A 17 6.08 -2.56 4.60
CA VAL A 17 4.80 -1.87 4.42
C VAL A 17 3.77 -2.89 3.98
N HIS A 18 2.88 -3.26 4.88
CA HIS A 18 1.71 -4.06 4.54
C HIS A 18 0.65 -3.17 3.89
N ARG A 19 -0.07 -3.72 2.91
CA ARG A 19 -1.13 -3.03 2.18
C ARG A 19 -2.43 -3.80 2.26
N GLY A 20 -3.54 -3.09 2.01
CA GLY A 20 -4.87 -3.66 1.95
C GLY A 20 -5.81 -2.79 1.12
N LEU A 21 -7.02 -3.28 0.90
CA LEU A 21 -8.10 -2.52 0.31
C LEU A 21 -8.84 -1.76 1.41
N PHE A 22 -9.07 -0.49 1.18
CA PHE A 22 -9.75 0.40 2.13
C PHE A 22 -10.78 1.27 1.43
N CYS A 23 -11.82 1.64 2.17
CA CYS A 23 -12.78 2.66 1.78
C CYS A 23 -13.39 3.35 3.00
N ALA A 24 -14.09 4.47 2.79
CA ALA A 24 -14.87 5.09 3.85
C ALA A 24 -16.08 4.22 4.22
N LYS A 25 -16.44 4.15 5.50
CA LYS A 25 -17.68 3.49 5.98
C LYS A 25 -18.92 4.05 5.31
N SER A 26 -18.97 5.35 5.06
CA SER A 26 -20.09 6.00 4.35
C SER A 26 -20.28 5.47 2.92
N LEU A 27 -19.19 5.06 2.25
CA LEU A 27 -19.27 4.47 0.92
C LEU A 27 -19.92 3.08 0.98
N VAL A 28 -19.52 2.26 1.96
CA VAL A 28 -20.12 0.93 2.19
C VAL A 28 -21.60 1.05 2.55
N GLN A 29 -21.97 2.01 3.39
CA GLN A 29 -23.38 2.27 3.73
C GLN A 29 -24.22 2.64 2.50
N ARG A 30 -23.64 3.34 1.53
CA ARG A 30 -24.34 3.78 0.30
C ARG A 30 -24.45 2.68 -0.76
N LEU A 31 -23.41 1.88 -0.96
CA LEU A 31 -23.30 0.92 -2.06
C LEU A 31 -23.47 -0.55 -1.63
N GLY A 32 -23.58 -0.81 -0.33
CA GLY A 32 -23.72 -2.14 0.25
C GLY A 32 -22.38 -2.70 0.78
N ALA A 33 -22.41 -3.89 1.37
CA ALA A 33 -21.21 -4.53 1.91
C ALA A 33 -20.30 -5.10 0.81
N ILE A 34 -18.99 -5.14 1.08
CA ILE A 34 -17.99 -5.82 0.25
C ILE A 34 -17.59 -7.11 0.98
N GLU A 35 -18.27 -8.20 0.67
CA GLU A 35 -18.05 -9.51 1.32
C GLU A 35 -17.15 -10.42 0.47
N ARG A 36 -17.16 -10.23 -0.84
CA ARG A 36 -16.41 -11.01 -1.82
C ARG A 36 -15.79 -10.09 -2.89
N PRO A 37 -14.73 -10.55 -3.58
CA PRO A 37 -14.05 -9.73 -4.58
C PRO A 37 -14.96 -9.13 -5.64
N GLU A 38 -15.94 -9.90 -6.09
CA GLU A 38 -16.87 -9.52 -7.15
C GLU A 38 -17.70 -8.28 -6.80
N ASP A 39 -17.90 -8.02 -5.50
CA ASP A 39 -18.62 -6.83 -5.01
C ASP A 39 -17.89 -5.53 -5.36
N LEU A 40 -16.57 -5.57 -5.55
CA LEU A 40 -15.76 -4.41 -5.93
C LEU A 40 -16.18 -3.81 -7.28
N ALA A 41 -16.81 -4.58 -8.16
CA ALA A 41 -17.27 -4.09 -9.46
C ALA A 41 -18.28 -2.94 -9.35
N ARG A 42 -18.96 -2.81 -8.20
CA ARG A 42 -19.94 -1.74 -7.94
C ARG A 42 -19.31 -0.45 -7.41
N TYR A 43 -18.01 -0.49 -7.10
CA TYR A 43 -17.32 0.58 -6.42
C TYR A 43 -16.37 1.31 -7.37
N PRO A 44 -16.33 2.65 -7.32
CA PRO A 44 -15.24 3.40 -7.94
C PRO A 44 -13.90 2.98 -7.33
N ALA A 45 -12.84 2.93 -8.14
CA ALA A 45 -11.49 2.66 -7.67
C ALA A 45 -10.64 3.93 -7.65
N LEU A 46 -9.83 4.04 -6.61
CA LEU A 46 -8.79 5.05 -6.49
C LEU A 46 -7.44 4.34 -6.66
N LEU A 47 -6.76 4.65 -7.75
CA LEU A 47 -5.47 4.05 -8.10
C LEU A 47 -4.33 4.99 -7.67
N PHE A 48 -3.26 4.42 -7.14
CA PHE A 48 -2.09 5.18 -6.73
C PHE A 48 -1.00 5.10 -7.78
N GLY A 49 -0.57 6.27 -8.27
CA GLY A 49 0.49 6.41 -9.28
C GLY A 49 0.04 6.03 -10.69
N GLY A 50 0.70 6.59 -11.67
CA GLY A 50 0.53 6.23 -13.06
C GLY A 50 -0.79 6.67 -13.71
N ARG A 51 -1.02 6.14 -14.91
CA ARG A 51 -2.25 6.37 -15.68
C ARG A 51 -3.28 5.29 -15.36
N VAL A 52 -4.56 5.68 -15.41
CA VAL A 52 -5.65 4.69 -15.40
C VAL A 52 -5.52 3.82 -16.66
N PRO A 53 -5.40 2.49 -16.53
CA PRO A 53 -5.40 1.59 -17.68
C PRO A 53 -6.68 1.72 -18.51
N ALA A 54 -6.61 1.38 -19.81
CA ALA A 54 -7.79 1.39 -20.68
C ALA A 54 -8.89 0.41 -20.20
N ALA A 55 -8.49 -0.72 -19.62
CA ALA A 55 -9.39 -1.69 -18.99
C ALA A 55 -8.90 -1.97 -17.55
N PRO A 56 -9.21 -1.10 -16.60
CA PRO A 56 -8.76 -1.26 -15.23
C PRO A 56 -9.47 -2.44 -14.56
N GLN A 57 -8.72 -3.21 -13.79
CA GLN A 57 -9.23 -4.37 -13.09
C GLN A 57 -8.52 -4.60 -11.76
N TRP A 58 -9.24 -5.16 -10.80
CA TRP A 58 -8.66 -5.70 -9.58
C TRP A 58 -8.28 -7.16 -9.80
N GLU A 59 -7.03 -7.47 -9.58
CA GLU A 59 -6.55 -8.85 -9.53
C GLU A 59 -6.34 -9.21 -8.06
N LEU A 60 -7.15 -10.12 -7.54
CA LEU A 60 -7.11 -10.52 -6.13
C LEU A 60 -6.74 -11.99 -5.99
N SER A 61 -6.03 -12.30 -4.91
CA SER A 61 -5.65 -13.67 -4.59
C SER A 61 -5.85 -13.96 -3.09
N ARG A 62 -6.28 -15.21 -2.79
CA ARG A 62 -6.37 -15.78 -1.46
C ARG A 62 -5.94 -17.25 -1.51
N GLY A 63 -4.74 -17.55 -1.07
CA GLY A 63 -4.13 -18.85 -1.25
C GLY A 63 -4.01 -19.20 -2.75
N ARG A 64 -4.66 -20.28 -3.18
CA ARG A 64 -4.68 -20.70 -4.60
C ARG A 64 -5.80 -20.06 -5.42
N ARG A 65 -6.78 -19.45 -4.76
CA ARG A 65 -7.90 -18.79 -5.45
C ARG A 65 -7.46 -17.45 -6.01
N ARG A 66 -7.80 -17.20 -7.27
CA ARG A 66 -7.55 -15.93 -7.97
C ARG A 66 -8.85 -15.44 -8.57
N VAL A 67 -9.07 -14.14 -8.50
CA VAL A 67 -10.27 -13.49 -9.03
C VAL A 67 -9.84 -12.20 -9.69
N THR A 68 -10.35 -11.96 -10.89
CA THR A 68 -10.19 -10.70 -11.61
C THR A 68 -11.55 -10.01 -11.66
N VAL A 69 -11.59 -8.77 -11.17
CA VAL A 69 -12.82 -7.98 -11.11
C VAL A 69 -12.64 -6.71 -11.93
N PRO A 70 -13.48 -6.49 -12.96
CA PRO A 70 -13.43 -5.27 -13.74
C PRO A 70 -13.77 -4.06 -12.87
N ILE A 71 -13.13 -2.93 -13.13
CA ILE A 71 -13.38 -1.66 -12.48
C ILE A 71 -14.19 -0.79 -13.42
N GLY A 72 -15.44 -0.45 -13.04
CA GLY A 72 -16.32 0.35 -13.86
C GLY A 72 -15.92 1.82 -13.93
N SER A 73 -15.32 2.35 -12.86
CA SER A 73 -14.86 3.74 -12.77
C SER A 73 -13.58 3.79 -11.96
N ALA A 74 -12.57 4.47 -12.48
CA ALA A 74 -11.28 4.63 -11.80
C ALA A 74 -10.75 6.06 -11.93
N SER A 75 -10.15 6.54 -10.87
CA SER A 75 -9.37 7.79 -10.84
C SER A 75 -7.97 7.47 -10.34
N SER A 76 -6.96 8.17 -10.86
CA SER A 76 -5.58 8.00 -10.41
C SER A 76 -5.08 9.25 -9.71
N VAL A 77 -4.32 9.06 -8.65
CA VAL A 77 -3.62 10.10 -7.90
C VAL A 77 -2.17 9.68 -7.66
N ASP A 78 -1.27 10.64 -7.61
CA ASP A 78 0.16 10.43 -7.44
C ASP A 78 0.67 10.79 -6.04
N GLN A 79 -0.20 11.33 -5.18
CA GLN A 79 0.11 11.67 -3.80
C GLN A 79 -0.71 10.85 -2.82
N LEU A 80 -0.06 10.32 -1.78
CA LEU A 80 -0.71 9.47 -0.78
C LEU A 80 -1.74 10.24 0.04
N ASP A 81 -1.47 11.50 0.36
CA ASP A 81 -2.40 12.36 1.09
C ASP A 81 -3.68 12.63 0.28
N SER A 82 -3.55 12.82 -1.04
CA SER A 82 -4.69 12.98 -1.94
C SER A 82 -5.50 11.68 -2.03
N LEU A 83 -4.82 10.53 -2.14
CA LEU A 83 -5.49 9.22 -2.12
C LEU A 83 -6.31 9.04 -0.85
N TYR A 84 -5.69 9.35 0.29
CA TYR A 84 -6.35 9.27 1.59
C TYR A 84 -7.55 10.22 1.68
N ALA A 85 -7.41 11.47 1.27
CA ALA A 85 -8.49 12.45 1.28
C ALA A 85 -9.69 11.97 0.45
N LEU A 86 -9.46 11.59 -0.81
CA LEU A 86 -10.51 11.09 -1.70
C LEU A 86 -11.20 9.84 -1.15
N MET A 87 -10.43 8.90 -0.60
CA MET A 87 -10.96 7.71 0.05
C MET A 87 -11.83 8.06 1.26
N SER A 88 -11.36 8.98 2.12
CA SER A 88 -12.07 9.44 3.32
C SER A 88 -13.40 10.13 3.01
N TYR A 89 -13.47 10.82 1.87
CA TYR A 89 -14.73 11.40 1.37
C TYR A 89 -15.66 10.38 0.69
N GLY A 90 -15.29 9.10 0.66
CA GLY A 90 -16.12 8.05 0.09
C GLY A 90 -16.19 8.08 -1.43
N LEU A 91 -15.13 8.53 -2.09
CA LEU A 91 -15.06 8.63 -3.57
C LEU A 91 -14.59 7.32 -4.22
N GLY A 92 -14.12 6.34 -3.44
CA GLY A 92 -13.76 5.03 -3.99
C GLY A 92 -13.04 4.12 -3.00
N VAL A 93 -12.74 2.92 -3.49
CA VAL A 93 -11.90 1.91 -2.83
C VAL A 93 -10.46 2.10 -3.29
N ALA A 94 -9.51 2.08 -2.36
CA ALA A 94 -8.09 2.20 -2.66
C ALA A 94 -7.31 0.98 -2.13
N TYR A 95 -6.27 0.57 -2.87
CA TYR A 95 -5.23 -0.32 -2.35
C TYR A 95 -4.10 0.53 -1.76
N ALA A 96 -4.01 0.54 -0.44
CA ALA A 96 -3.19 1.49 0.30
C ALA A 96 -2.43 0.84 1.47
N PRO A 97 -1.39 1.50 2.01
CA PRO A 97 -0.68 1.03 3.20
C PRO A 97 -1.60 0.87 4.41
N LEU A 98 -1.39 -0.18 5.21
CA LEU A 98 -2.20 -0.48 6.39
C LEU A 98 -2.15 0.60 7.47
N PHE A 99 -1.06 1.35 7.58
CA PHE A 99 -0.96 2.42 8.57
C PHE A 99 -2.01 3.53 8.35
N LEU A 100 -2.58 3.65 7.15
CA LEU A 100 -3.68 4.59 6.88
C LEU A 100 -4.98 4.22 7.62
N SER A 101 -5.10 3.00 8.13
CA SER A 101 -6.24 2.59 8.96
C SER A 101 -6.06 2.94 10.44
N ASP A 102 -4.92 3.49 10.85
CA ASP A 102 -4.68 3.90 12.23
C ASP A 102 -5.55 5.12 12.55
N PRO A 103 -6.49 5.01 13.51
CA PRO A 103 -7.39 6.11 13.86
C PRO A 103 -6.66 7.31 14.48
N THR A 104 -5.42 7.14 14.93
CA THR A 104 -4.60 8.26 15.42
C THR A 104 -4.08 9.14 14.29
N LEU A 105 -3.98 8.59 13.07
CA LEU A 105 -3.51 9.29 11.88
C LEU A 105 -4.65 9.80 11.01
N THR A 106 -5.88 9.30 11.23
CA THR A 106 -7.00 9.53 10.34
C THR A 106 -8.20 10.09 11.09
N ARG A 107 -8.76 11.22 10.62
CA ARG A 107 -9.94 11.85 11.22
C ARG A 107 -11.25 11.20 10.76
N THR A 108 -11.27 10.58 9.61
CA THR A 108 -12.47 9.98 9.02
C THR A 108 -12.37 8.47 9.11
N PRO A 109 -13.42 7.78 9.56
CA PRO A 109 -13.39 6.34 9.69
C PRO A 109 -13.36 5.68 8.31
N ILE A 110 -12.18 5.13 7.99
CA ILE A 110 -11.99 4.20 6.89
C ILE A 110 -11.97 2.78 7.44
N GLU A 111 -12.38 1.84 6.64
CA GLU A 111 -12.38 0.43 7.00
C GLU A 111 -11.63 -0.40 5.97
N ARG A 112 -11.00 -1.45 6.45
CA ARG A 112 -10.35 -2.44 5.60
C ARG A 112 -11.41 -3.41 5.08
N VAL A 113 -11.44 -3.57 3.77
CA VAL A 113 -12.33 -4.53 3.11
C VAL A 113 -11.53 -5.71 2.56
N LEU A 114 -12.14 -6.88 2.48
CA LEU A 114 -11.52 -8.12 2.01
C LEU A 114 -10.16 -8.42 2.67
N PRO A 115 -10.07 -8.46 4.02
CA PRO A 115 -8.80 -8.53 4.73
C PRO A 115 -7.95 -9.77 4.40
N ASP A 116 -8.59 -10.86 3.95
CA ASP A 116 -7.94 -12.12 3.59
C ASP A 116 -7.46 -12.16 2.13
N TRP A 117 -7.69 -11.09 1.37
CA TRP A 117 -7.32 -11.00 -0.02
C TRP A 117 -6.14 -10.07 -0.23
N THR A 118 -5.25 -10.47 -1.13
CA THR A 118 -4.11 -9.68 -1.59
C THR A 118 -4.35 -9.20 -3.00
N VAL A 119 -4.03 -7.94 -3.28
CA VAL A 119 -4.09 -7.36 -4.63
C VAL A 119 -2.81 -7.68 -5.38
N GLY A 120 -2.95 -8.13 -6.63
CA GLY A 120 -1.85 -8.51 -7.52
C GLY A 120 -1.64 -10.02 -7.63
N HIS A 121 -0.99 -10.43 -8.72
CA HIS A 121 -0.67 -11.84 -8.99
C HIS A 121 0.63 -12.31 -8.36
N ARG A 122 1.52 -11.40 -8.08
CA ARG A 122 2.75 -11.70 -7.36
C ARG A 122 2.53 -11.30 -5.91
N LEU A 123 3.09 -12.12 -5.02
CA LEU A 123 3.59 -11.62 -3.76
C LEU A 123 4.55 -10.50 -4.16
N GLU A 124 4.04 -9.29 -4.32
CA GLU A 124 4.91 -8.14 -4.40
C GLU A 124 5.85 -8.29 -3.22
N PRO A 125 7.17 -8.30 -3.43
CA PRO A 125 8.09 -8.32 -2.31
C PRO A 125 7.61 -7.19 -1.43
N SER A 126 7.16 -7.51 -0.22
CA SER A 126 6.50 -6.63 0.73
C SER A 126 7.12 -5.24 0.57
N SER A 127 6.34 -4.27 0.09
CA SER A 127 6.82 -2.91 -0.10
C SER A 127 7.57 -2.52 1.16
N GLY A 128 8.82 -2.13 1.03
CA GLY A 128 9.67 -1.81 2.16
C GLY A 128 9.97 -0.33 2.21
N VAL A 129 10.23 0.16 3.39
CA VAL A 129 10.97 1.39 3.59
C VAL A 129 12.45 1.04 3.61
N TYR A 130 13.23 1.72 2.81
CA TYR A 130 14.66 1.46 2.68
C TYR A 130 15.45 2.71 3.03
N ALA A 131 16.53 2.54 3.78
CA ALA A 131 17.55 3.55 3.95
C ALA A 131 18.59 3.37 2.86
N LEU A 132 18.88 4.47 2.12
CA LEU A 132 20.00 4.56 1.19
C LEU A 132 21.04 5.50 1.79
N PHE A 133 22.29 5.06 1.91
CA PHE A 133 23.37 5.87 2.45
C PHE A 133 24.72 5.48 1.82
N ALA A 134 25.70 6.36 1.91
CA ALA A 134 27.04 6.07 1.41
C ALA A 134 27.60 4.84 2.12
N GLY A 135 28.05 3.87 1.33
CA GLY A 135 28.63 2.61 1.81
C GLY A 135 30.13 2.68 2.10
N GLY A 136 30.67 1.56 2.63
CA GLY A 136 32.10 1.41 2.92
C GLY A 136 32.60 2.29 4.06
N GLU A 137 33.89 2.59 4.05
CA GLU A 137 34.55 3.44 5.06
C GLU A 137 34.00 4.87 5.18
N ARG A 138 33.19 5.31 4.20
CA ARG A 138 32.54 6.63 4.19
C ARG A 138 31.25 6.69 5.02
N ALA A 139 30.66 5.55 5.37
CA ALA A 139 29.49 5.52 6.22
C ALA A 139 29.92 5.81 7.67
N SER A 140 29.52 6.97 8.19
CA SER A 140 29.87 7.31 9.58
C SER A 140 29.12 6.38 10.56
N ALA A 141 29.73 6.10 11.71
CA ALA A 141 29.09 5.35 12.79
C ALA A 141 27.73 5.94 13.21
N LYS A 142 27.56 7.25 13.08
CA LYS A 142 26.29 7.95 13.34
C LYS A 142 25.18 7.55 12.38
N VAL A 143 25.49 7.35 11.08
CA VAL A 143 24.52 6.89 10.07
C VAL A 143 24.06 5.47 10.38
N HIS A 144 25.01 4.57 10.72
CA HIS A 144 24.67 3.19 11.11
C HIS A 144 23.78 3.17 12.35
N ALA A 145 24.16 3.88 13.42
CA ALA A 145 23.37 3.96 14.64
C ALA A 145 21.97 4.53 14.40
N PHE A 146 21.83 5.51 13.52
CA PHE A 146 20.51 6.07 13.15
C PHE A 146 19.65 5.06 12.37
N VAL A 147 20.25 4.36 11.40
CA VAL A 147 19.54 3.34 10.62
C VAL A 147 19.14 2.15 11.49
N ASP A 148 19.99 1.75 12.45
CA ASP A 148 19.68 0.72 13.44
C ASP A 148 18.51 1.13 14.32
N TYR A 149 18.55 2.34 14.86
CA TYR A 149 17.47 2.91 15.65
C TYR A 149 16.14 2.96 14.90
N LEU A 150 16.14 3.42 13.63
CA LEU A 150 14.94 3.42 12.81
C LEU A 150 14.42 2.01 12.55
N SER A 151 15.31 1.06 12.26
CA SER A 151 14.93 -0.33 12.06
C SER A 151 14.28 -0.94 13.29
N GLU A 152 14.82 -0.68 14.47
CA GLU A 152 14.25 -1.13 15.74
C GLU A 152 12.86 -0.52 16.00
N LYS A 153 12.73 0.79 15.82
CA LYS A 153 11.46 1.52 16.06
C LYS A 153 10.36 1.15 15.07
N LEU A 154 10.71 0.90 13.81
CA LEU A 154 9.74 0.59 12.74
C LEU A 154 9.48 -0.91 12.58
N SER A 155 10.36 -1.78 13.11
CA SER A 155 10.16 -3.24 13.14
C SER A 155 9.30 -3.72 14.32
N GLY A 156 8.76 -2.81 15.12
CA GLY A 156 7.82 -3.12 16.19
C GLY A 156 6.63 -3.93 15.66
N PRO A 157 5.96 -4.76 16.49
CA PRO A 157 4.91 -5.66 16.05
C PRO A 157 3.86 -4.85 15.30
N ALA A 158 3.63 -5.23 14.03
CA ALA A 158 2.48 -4.76 13.29
C ALA A 158 1.26 -5.04 14.18
N ARG A 159 0.63 -4.01 14.74
CA ARG A 159 -0.59 -4.16 15.53
C ARG A 159 -1.66 -4.69 14.58
N SER A 160 -1.72 -6.02 14.49
CA SER A 160 -2.86 -6.73 13.95
C SER A 160 -3.98 -6.64 15.01
N ARG A 161 -4.94 -5.79 14.80
CA ARG A 161 -6.30 -5.93 15.33
C ARG A 161 -7.28 -5.76 14.19
#